data_cdb511528852d361d4e9ec9f915b2eb7
#
_entry.id   cdb511528852d361d4e9ec9f915b2eb7
#
_cell.length_a   1.000
_cell.length_b   1.000
_cell.length_c   1.000
_cell.angle_alpha   90.00
_cell.angle_beta   90.00
_cell.angle_gamma   90.00
#
_symmetry.space_group_name_H-M   'P 1'
#
loop_
_entity.id
_entity.type
_entity.pdbx_description
1 polymer ?
#
loop_
_entity_poly.entity_id
_entity_poly.type
_entity_poly.pdbx_seq_one_letter_code
_entity_poly.pdbx_strand_id
1 'polypeptide(L)'
;EGTNTLAVLVLKWCDGTYLEDQDKLRMSGIFRDVLLLTRPKSFVRDYTVRTFLKDGGAGVVRVSVEADGEVSPVLTLCDADKNPVGEAVLTDGVYEFTVSNAKLWTAETPYLYTLTISTADEVITQAVGIREVYIKDGVVYVNGQNLKFRGTNRHDSDPVTGYTISKEQAIRDLTLMKQFNFN
;
A
#
# COMPACT_ATOMS: atom_id res chain seq x y z
N GLU A 1 -11.19 -27.97 19.83
CA GLU A 1 -12.07 -28.52 18.80
C GLU A 1 -13.51 -28.40 19.26
N GLY A 2 -14.40 -27.79 18.47
CA GLY A 2 -15.79 -27.57 18.79
C GLY A 2 -16.42 -26.44 18.00
N THR A 3 -17.69 -26.17 18.22
CA THR A 3 -18.39 -25.05 17.63
C THR A 3 -18.04 -23.77 18.38
N ASN A 4 -17.54 -22.77 17.66
CA ASN A 4 -17.28 -21.43 18.18
C ASN A 4 -18.38 -20.49 17.71
N THR A 5 -18.88 -19.65 18.62
CA THR A 5 -19.88 -18.64 18.28
C THR A 5 -19.26 -17.26 18.38
N LEU A 6 -19.29 -16.51 17.27
CA LEU A 6 -18.94 -15.10 17.23
C LEU A 6 -20.23 -14.28 17.17
N ALA A 7 -20.41 -13.37 18.13
CA ALA A 7 -21.53 -12.43 18.12
C ALA A 7 -20.98 -11.01 18.03
N VAL A 8 -21.53 -10.21 17.09
CA VAL A 8 -21.14 -8.82 16.88
C VAL A 8 -22.36 -7.93 17.06
N LEU A 9 -22.30 -7.02 18.03
CA LEU A 9 -23.31 -6.00 18.24
C LEU A 9 -22.89 -4.70 17.55
N VAL A 10 -23.67 -4.27 16.57
CA VAL A 10 -23.46 -3.02 15.86
C VAL A 10 -24.57 -2.03 16.23
N LEU A 11 -24.21 -0.94 16.89
CA LEU A 11 -25.15 0.11 17.28
C LEU A 11 -25.29 1.13 16.16
N LYS A 12 -26.52 1.52 15.83
CA LYS A 12 -26.80 2.54 14.81
C LYS A 12 -26.36 3.93 15.26
N TRP A 13 -26.40 4.21 16.54
CA TRP A 13 -26.10 5.50 17.13
C TRP A 13 -25.00 5.38 18.17
N CYS A 14 -24.04 6.27 18.13
CA CYS A 14 -22.97 6.42 19.12
C CYS A 14 -22.59 7.90 19.25
N ASP A 15 -21.72 8.22 20.19
CA ASP A 15 -21.29 9.61 20.43
C ASP A 15 -20.65 10.22 19.18
N GLY A 16 -19.85 9.45 18.43
CA GLY A 16 -19.24 9.89 17.17
C GLY A 16 -20.24 10.17 16.05
N THR A 17 -21.48 9.64 16.14
CA THR A 17 -22.50 9.86 15.10
C THR A 17 -22.80 11.34 14.85
N TYR A 18 -22.68 12.18 15.88
CA TYR A 18 -22.97 13.61 15.80
C TYR A 18 -21.73 14.48 15.56
N LEU A 19 -20.54 13.93 15.77
CA LEU A 19 -19.27 14.67 15.72
C LEU A 19 -18.47 14.39 14.45
N GLU A 20 -18.59 13.19 13.88
CA GLU A 20 -17.68 12.68 12.85
C GLU A 20 -18.28 12.67 11.44
N ASP A 21 -19.59 12.84 11.31
CA ASP A 21 -20.29 12.76 10.02
C ASP A 21 -20.40 14.13 9.38
N GLN A 22 -19.45 14.48 8.51
CA GLN A 22 -19.39 15.79 7.87
C GLN A 22 -19.94 15.77 6.44
N ASP A 23 -19.43 14.90 5.57
CA ASP A 23 -19.65 15.00 4.12
C ASP A 23 -20.29 13.75 3.50
N LYS A 24 -20.60 12.73 4.30
CA LYS A 24 -21.07 11.44 3.79
C LYS A 24 -22.48 11.14 4.24
N LEU A 25 -23.18 10.35 3.42
CA LEU A 25 -24.46 9.75 3.82
C LEU A 25 -24.27 8.88 5.05
N ARG A 26 -25.19 8.97 6.01
CA ARG A 26 -25.17 8.11 7.20
C ARG A 26 -25.63 6.73 6.84
N MET A 27 -24.74 5.79 7.04
CA MET A 27 -25.02 4.36 6.94
C MET A 27 -24.70 3.69 8.26
N SER A 28 -25.36 2.58 8.52
CA SER A 28 -25.12 1.76 9.71
C SER A 28 -25.15 0.28 9.34
N GLY A 29 -24.63 -0.54 10.25
CA GLY A 29 -24.48 -1.97 10.03
C GLY A 29 -23.11 -2.35 9.49
N ILE A 30 -22.96 -3.61 9.12
CA ILE A 30 -21.75 -4.16 8.51
C ILE A 30 -21.99 -4.20 7.00
N PHE A 31 -21.39 -3.30 6.25
CA PHE A 31 -21.61 -3.18 4.81
C PHE A 31 -20.39 -3.61 3.97
N ARG A 32 -19.37 -4.18 4.61
CA ARG A 32 -18.20 -4.79 3.96
C ARG A 32 -17.98 -6.20 4.48
N ASP A 33 -17.14 -6.96 3.82
CA ASP A 33 -16.84 -8.35 4.16
C ASP A 33 -16.33 -8.51 5.59
N VAL A 34 -16.72 -9.61 6.21
CA VAL A 34 -16.18 -10.08 7.50
C VAL A 34 -15.31 -11.29 7.21
N LEU A 35 -14.03 -11.21 7.54
CA LEU A 35 -13.06 -12.25 7.24
C LEU A 35 -12.52 -12.87 8.52
N LEU A 36 -12.45 -14.21 8.54
CA LEU A 36 -11.73 -14.95 9.56
C LEU A 36 -10.34 -15.32 9.01
N LEU A 37 -9.30 -14.69 9.56
CA LEU A 37 -7.93 -14.97 9.18
C LEU A 37 -7.32 -16.02 10.12
N THR A 38 -6.78 -17.09 9.56
CA THR A 38 -5.96 -18.06 10.28
C THR A 38 -4.50 -17.84 9.91
N ARG A 39 -3.64 -17.78 10.91
CA ARG A 39 -2.19 -17.61 10.70
C ARG A 39 -1.42 -18.68 11.47
N PRO A 40 -0.22 -19.07 11.03
CA PRO A 40 0.69 -19.91 11.82
C PRO A 40 1.11 -19.17 13.10
N LYS A 41 1.75 -19.86 14.04
CA LYS A 41 2.25 -19.25 15.28
C LYS A 41 3.41 -18.29 15.04
N SER A 42 4.19 -18.54 14.00
CA SER A 42 5.29 -17.67 13.56
C SER A 42 4.93 -17.11 12.18
N PHE A 43 4.77 -15.82 12.08
CA PHE A 43 4.34 -15.15 10.85
C PHE A 43 4.83 -13.70 10.78
N VAL A 44 4.84 -13.12 9.60
CA VAL A 44 5.09 -11.69 9.40
C VAL A 44 3.85 -10.90 9.84
N ARG A 45 3.95 -10.18 10.95
CA ARG A 45 2.85 -9.36 11.49
C ARG A 45 2.63 -8.11 10.66
N ASP A 46 3.71 -7.41 10.32
CA ASP A 46 3.69 -6.18 9.54
C ASP A 46 5.02 -5.99 8.81
N TYR A 47 5.02 -5.14 7.80
CA TYR A 47 6.23 -4.72 7.11
C TYR A 47 6.08 -3.30 6.56
N THR A 48 7.18 -2.56 6.56
CA THR A 48 7.22 -1.21 5.99
C THR A 48 8.20 -1.17 4.82
N VAL A 49 7.75 -0.64 3.68
CA VAL A 49 8.59 -0.42 2.50
C VAL A 49 8.81 1.08 2.30
N ARG A 50 10.06 1.50 2.22
CA ARG A 50 10.46 2.87 1.91
C ARG A 50 11.39 2.89 0.72
N THR A 51 11.22 3.88 -0.15
CA THR A 51 12.05 4.06 -1.33
C THR A 51 12.65 5.45 -1.36
N PHE A 52 13.86 5.58 -1.89
CA PHE A 52 14.55 6.84 -2.11
C PHE A 52 15.63 6.67 -3.18
N LEU A 53 16.28 7.76 -3.53
CA LEU A 53 17.36 7.77 -4.51
C LEU A 53 18.69 8.05 -3.81
N LYS A 54 19.74 7.32 -4.18
CA LYS A 54 21.13 7.65 -3.83
C LYS A 54 21.71 8.61 -4.86
N ASP A 55 22.76 9.31 -4.47
CA ASP A 55 23.58 10.09 -5.40
C ASP A 55 24.00 9.22 -6.58
N GLY A 56 23.86 9.75 -7.80
CA GLY A 56 24.11 9.00 -9.03
C GLY A 56 22.88 8.26 -9.58
N GLY A 57 21.69 8.40 -8.96
CA GLY A 57 20.42 7.93 -9.51
C GLY A 57 20.10 6.45 -9.25
N ALA A 58 20.86 5.75 -8.40
CA ALA A 58 20.51 4.40 -7.99
C ALA A 58 19.26 4.44 -7.09
N GLY A 59 18.30 3.56 -7.37
CA GLY A 59 17.12 3.38 -6.53
C GLY A 59 17.43 2.53 -5.29
N VAL A 60 16.86 2.90 -4.16
CA VAL A 60 16.98 2.13 -2.92
C VAL A 60 15.61 1.73 -2.43
N VAL A 61 15.48 0.47 -2.04
CA VAL A 61 14.28 -0.07 -1.37
C VAL A 61 14.69 -0.59 0.00
N ARG A 62 14.15 0.01 1.06
CA ARG A 62 14.32 -0.45 2.44
C ARG A 62 13.06 -1.13 2.92
N VAL A 63 13.24 -2.29 3.55
CA VAL A 63 12.14 -3.09 4.07
C VAL A 63 12.44 -3.42 5.53
N SER A 64 11.58 -2.96 6.43
CA SER A 64 11.56 -3.41 7.82
C SER A 64 10.45 -4.43 7.98
N VAL A 65 10.74 -5.56 8.62
CA VAL A 65 9.78 -6.64 8.84
C VAL A 65 9.56 -6.80 10.33
N GLU A 66 8.30 -6.81 10.74
CA GLU A 66 7.88 -7.14 12.08
C GLU A 66 7.23 -8.53 12.09
N ALA A 67 7.66 -9.38 13.01
CA ALA A 67 7.20 -10.77 13.07
C ALA A 67 6.72 -11.13 14.47
N ASP A 68 5.79 -12.07 14.54
CA ASP A 68 5.42 -12.79 15.75
C ASP A 68 6.03 -14.19 15.69
N GLY A 69 6.64 -14.64 16.79
CA GLY A 69 7.39 -15.87 16.84
C GLY A 69 8.75 -15.79 16.16
N GLU A 70 9.33 -16.96 15.87
CA GLU A 70 10.62 -17.04 15.17
C GLU A 70 10.38 -17.08 13.66
N VAL A 71 10.76 -16.02 12.97
CA VAL A 71 10.63 -15.87 11.53
C VAL A 71 11.98 -15.46 10.94
N SER A 72 12.41 -16.16 9.90
CA SER A 72 13.61 -15.82 9.12
C SER A 72 13.15 -15.51 7.68
N PRO A 73 12.75 -14.28 7.38
CA PRO A 73 12.22 -13.94 6.08
C PRO A 73 13.34 -13.84 5.04
N VAL A 74 13.10 -14.38 3.86
CA VAL A 74 13.92 -14.17 2.67
C VAL A 74 13.21 -13.17 1.77
N LEU A 75 13.91 -12.08 1.44
CA LEU A 75 13.35 -11.02 0.61
C LEU A 75 13.98 -11.06 -0.79
N THR A 76 13.15 -10.93 -1.81
CA THR A 76 13.57 -10.84 -3.21
C THR A 76 12.85 -9.66 -3.86
N LEU A 77 13.59 -8.85 -4.62
CA LEU A 77 13.03 -7.77 -5.43
C LEU A 77 13.23 -8.11 -6.91
N CYS A 78 12.16 -8.10 -7.68
CA CYS A 78 12.18 -8.41 -9.11
C CYS A 78 11.66 -7.23 -9.94
N ASP A 79 12.15 -7.12 -11.17
CA ASP A 79 11.61 -6.23 -12.18
C ASP A 79 10.26 -6.72 -12.76
N ALA A 80 9.71 -6.00 -13.74
CA ALA A 80 8.46 -6.35 -14.40
C ALA A 80 8.55 -7.67 -15.20
N ASP A 81 9.75 -8.08 -15.60
CA ASP A 81 10.03 -9.32 -16.33
C ASP A 81 10.36 -10.48 -15.38
N LYS A 82 10.19 -10.27 -14.07
CA LYS A 82 10.47 -11.21 -12.97
C LYS A 82 11.95 -11.55 -12.78
N ASN A 83 12.87 -10.74 -13.32
CA ASN A 83 14.29 -10.89 -13.05
C ASN A 83 14.64 -10.29 -11.69
N PRO A 84 15.40 -10.97 -10.83
CA PRO A 84 15.89 -10.39 -9.58
C PRO A 84 16.74 -9.14 -9.83
N VAL A 85 16.51 -8.09 -9.05
CA VAL A 85 17.24 -6.83 -9.14
C VAL A 85 17.79 -6.45 -7.77
N GLY A 86 19.09 -6.40 -7.64
CA GLY A 86 19.78 -6.14 -6.38
C GLY A 86 19.71 -7.33 -5.41
N GLU A 87 20.61 -7.33 -4.45
CA GLU A 87 20.62 -8.28 -3.34
C GLU A 87 20.17 -7.58 -2.07
N ALA A 88 19.44 -8.29 -1.22
CA ALA A 88 19.02 -7.80 0.09
C ALA A 88 20.20 -7.80 1.05
N VAL A 89 20.61 -6.64 1.52
CA VAL A 89 21.61 -6.50 2.60
C VAL A 89 20.86 -6.19 3.90
N LEU A 90 20.99 -7.08 4.88
CA LEU A 90 20.40 -6.88 6.20
C LEU A 90 21.37 -6.12 7.11
N THR A 91 20.95 -4.94 7.56
CA THR A 91 21.69 -4.12 8.51
C THR A 91 20.72 -3.57 9.57
N ASP A 92 21.02 -3.79 10.83
CA ASP A 92 20.21 -3.29 11.97
C ASP A 92 18.71 -3.63 11.86
N GLY A 93 18.37 -4.82 11.36
CA GLY A 93 16.99 -5.27 11.20
C GLY A 93 16.26 -4.71 9.97
N VAL A 94 16.96 -3.99 9.10
CA VAL A 94 16.41 -3.43 7.86
C VAL A 94 17.06 -4.10 6.66
N TYR A 95 16.26 -4.60 5.74
CA TYR A 95 16.70 -5.12 4.44
C TYR A 95 16.80 -3.97 3.45
N GLU A 96 17.95 -3.79 2.83
CA GLU A 96 18.17 -2.77 1.82
C GLU A 96 18.52 -3.41 0.47
N PHE A 97 17.80 -3.04 -0.57
CA PHE A 97 18.14 -3.31 -1.97
C PHE A 97 18.66 -2.04 -2.62
N THR A 98 19.75 -2.13 -3.33
CA THR A 98 20.24 -1.07 -4.21
C THR A 98 20.07 -1.51 -5.66
N VAL A 99 19.27 -0.77 -6.42
CA VAL A 99 18.95 -1.05 -7.82
C VAL A 99 19.68 -0.04 -8.69
N SER A 100 20.76 -0.48 -9.35
CA SER A 100 21.46 0.34 -10.33
C SER A 100 20.57 0.60 -11.54
N ASN A 101 20.55 1.83 -12.05
CA ASN A 101 19.72 2.24 -13.19
C ASN A 101 18.22 1.93 -12.97
N ALA A 102 17.73 2.21 -11.79
CA ALA A 102 16.33 1.96 -11.44
C ALA A 102 15.36 2.68 -12.39
N LYS A 103 14.35 1.93 -12.87
CA LYS A 103 13.19 2.53 -13.53
C LYS A 103 12.31 3.16 -12.46
N LEU A 104 12.27 4.49 -12.44
CA LEU A 104 11.56 5.20 -11.39
C LEU A 104 10.06 5.22 -11.65
N TRP A 105 9.30 5.16 -10.54
CA TRP A 105 7.87 5.39 -10.60
C TRP A 105 7.58 6.88 -10.74
N THR A 106 6.73 7.23 -11.68
CA THR A 106 6.11 8.56 -11.80
C THR A 106 4.61 8.38 -12.08
N ALA A 107 3.82 9.43 -11.91
CA ALA A 107 2.40 9.39 -12.26
C ALA A 107 2.16 9.13 -13.76
N GLU A 108 3.12 9.48 -14.63
CA GLU A 108 3.05 9.28 -16.08
C GLU A 108 3.59 7.90 -16.51
N THR A 109 4.60 7.41 -15.79
CA THR A 109 5.22 6.10 -16.04
C THR A 109 5.32 5.32 -14.74
N PRO A 110 4.22 4.71 -14.28
CA PRO A 110 4.13 4.06 -12.98
C PRO A 110 4.81 2.67 -13.01
N TYR A 111 6.13 2.65 -13.18
CA TYR A 111 6.87 1.40 -13.17
C TYR A 111 6.89 0.77 -11.78
N LEU A 112 6.58 -0.54 -11.71
CA LEU A 112 6.50 -1.29 -10.47
C LEU A 112 7.45 -2.48 -10.49
N TYR A 113 8.16 -2.64 -9.39
CA TYR A 113 8.89 -3.85 -9.01
C TYR A 113 8.00 -4.73 -8.16
N THR A 114 8.34 -6.00 -8.04
CA THR A 114 7.67 -6.93 -7.13
C THR A 114 8.62 -7.31 -6.01
N LEU A 115 8.29 -6.92 -4.80
CA LEU A 115 8.93 -7.42 -3.57
C LEU A 115 8.22 -8.69 -3.15
N THR A 116 8.99 -9.73 -2.86
CA THR A 116 8.51 -10.97 -2.26
C THR A 116 9.17 -11.13 -0.91
N ILE A 117 8.38 -11.39 0.13
CA ILE A 117 8.83 -11.75 1.47
C ILE A 117 8.38 -13.19 1.69
N SER A 118 9.33 -14.11 1.77
CA SER A 118 9.06 -15.55 1.91
C SER A 118 9.52 -16.03 3.27
N THR A 119 8.67 -16.79 3.94
CA THR A 119 8.99 -17.54 5.16
C THR A 119 8.80 -19.04 4.91
N ALA A 120 8.93 -19.85 5.94
CA ALA A 120 8.63 -21.28 5.83
C ALA A 120 7.15 -21.57 5.51
N ASP A 121 6.24 -20.71 6.00
CA ASP A 121 4.80 -20.98 6.00
C ASP A 121 3.98 -19.99 5.16
N GLU A 122 4.56 -18.88 4.73
CA GLU A 122 3.84 -17.86 3.94
C GLU A 122 4.72 -17.15 2.91
N VAL A 123 4.08 -16.64 1.87
CA VAL A 123 4.68 -15.79 0.85
C VAL A 123 3.83 -14.53 0.69
N ILE A 124 4.45 -13.38 0.92
CA ILE A 124 3.82 -12.07 0.76
C ILE A 124 4.41 -11.41 -0.49
N THR A 125 3.55 -10.87 -1.35
CA THR A 125 3.97 -10.13 -2.54
C THR A 125 3.47 -8.70 -2.47
N GLN A 126 4.36 -7.74 -2.76
CA GLN A 126 4.07 -6.32 -2.73
C GLN A 126 4.60 -5.63 -3.99
N ALA A 127 3.74 -4.86 -4.65
CA ALA A 127 4.18 -3.97 -5.72
C ALA A 127 4.91 -2.75 -5.13
N VAL A 128 6.07 -2.43 -5.67
CA VAL A 128 6.94 -1.35 -5.19
C VAL A 128 7.32 -0.42 -6.32
N GLY A 129 6.91 0.85 -6.23
CA GLY A 129 7.40 1.90 -7.11
C GLY A 129 8.60 2.60 -6.48
N ILE A 130 9.76 2.52 -7.11
CA ILE A 130 10.94 3.24 -6.62
C ILE A 130 10.80 4.71 -6.96
N ARG A 131 10.67 5.53 -5.92
CA ARG A 131 10.55 6.99 -6.01
C ARG A 131 11.06 7.65 -4.75
N GLU A 132 11.42 8.90 -4.86
CA GLU A 132 11.69 9.77 -3.74
C GLU A 132 10.66 10.90 -3.71
N VAL A 133 10.07 11.17 -2.56
CA VAL A 133 9.14 12.28 -2.35
C VAL A 133 9.61 13.10 -1.18
N TYR A 134 9.79 14.40 -1.37
CA TYR A 134 10.19 15.31 -0.32
C TYR A 134 9.58 16.71 -0.52
N ILE A 135 9.61 17.51 0.57
CA ILE A 135 9.20 18.91 0.54
C ILE A 135 10.44 19.77 0.77
N LYS A 136 10.67 20.73 -0.12
CA LYS A 136 11.72 21.72 -0.02
C LYS A 136 11.15 23.09 -0.31
N ASP A 137 11.40 24.06 0.57
CA ASP A 137 10.93 25.44 0.46
C ASP A 137 9.42 25.57 0.19
N GLY A 138 8.61 24.70 0.83
CA GLY A 138 7.16 24.67 0.67
C GLY A 138 6.66 24.03 -0.64
N VAL A 139 7.57 23.45 -1.44
CA VAL A 139 7.25 22.81 -2.72
C VAL A 139 7.45 21.29 -2.60
N VAL A 140 6.51 20.53 -3.14
CA VAL A 140 6.60 19.05 -3.21
C VAL A 140 7.43 18.66 -4.43
N TYR A 141 8.36 17.75 -4.23
CA TYR A 141 9.18 17.15 -5.27
C TYR A 141 8.97 15.65 -5.35
N VAL A 142 8.92 15.13 -6.56
CA VAL A 142 8.96 13.69 -6.87
C VAL A 142 10.14 13.44 -7.79
N ASN A 143 11.07 12.59 -7.37
CA ASN A 143 12.30 12.27 -8.12
C ASN A 143 13.08 13.53 -8.57
N GLY A 144 13.16 14.53 -7.69
CA GLY A 144 13.85 15.79 -7.99
C GLY A 144 13.09 16.79 -8.85
N GLN A 145 11.91 16.43 -9.36
CA GLN A 145 11.05 17.34 -10.13
C GLN A 145 9.96 17.94 -9.24
N ASN A 146 9.71 19.23 -9.33
CA ASN A 146 8.62 19.84 -8.59
C ASN A 146 7.26 19.33 -9.08
N LEU A 147 6.37 19.09 -8.14
CA LEU A 147 5.02 18.62 -8.43
C LEU A 147 3.98 19.66 -8.03
N LYS A 148 3.14 20.05 -8.98
CA LYS A 148 1.92 20.79 -8.72
C LYS A 148 0.73 19.82 -8.84
N PHE A 149 0.06 19.56 -7.73
CA PHE A 149 -1.12 18.70 -7.71
C PHE A 149 -2.25 19.29 -8.57
N ARG A 150 -2.80 18.44 -9.42
CA ARG A 150 -4.01 18.69 -10.21
C ARG A 150 -4.96 17.56 -9.91
N GLY A 151 -5.88 17.79 -9.00
CA GLY A 151 -6.73 16.74 -8.50
C GLY A 151 -8.06 17.25 -8.00
N THR A 152 -8.85 16.34 -7.49
CA THR A 152 -10.14 16.60 -6.86
C THR A 152 -10.30 15.65 -5.68
N ASN A 153 -11.17 16.02 -4.76
CA ASN A 153 -11.61 15.15 -3.70
C ASN A 153 -12.53 14.08 -4.29
N ARG A 154 -12.40 12.86 -3.82
CA ARG A 154 -13.22 11.73 -4.23
C ARG A 154 -13.61 10.90 -3.02
N HIS A 155 -14.87 10.54 -2.92
CA HIS A 155 -15.39 9.57 -1.97
C HIS A 155 -15.67 8.24 -2.66
N ASP A 156 -15.42 7.14 -1.96
CA ASP A 156 -15.88 5.82 -2.36
C ASP A 156 -17.37 5.70 -2.05
N SER A 157 -18.19 6.23 -2.94
CA SER A 157 -19.64 6.23 -2.78
C SER A 157 -20.33 6.01 -4.13
N ASP A 158 -21.50 5.39 -4.07
CA ASP A 158 -22.35 5.08 -5.20
C ASP A 158 -23.81 5.33 -4.81
N PRO A 159 -24.65 5.89 -5.69
CA PRO A 159 -26.03 6.19 -5.36
C PRO A 159 -26.90 4.96 -5.08
N VAL A 160 -26.48 3.77 -5.49
CA VAL A 160 -27.22 2.52 -5.29
C VAL A 160 -26.63 1.70 -4.14
N THR A 161 -25.29 1.54 -4.11
CA THR A 161 -24.61 0.67 -3.15
C THR A 161 -24.04 1.40 -1.93
N GLY A 162 -24.19 2.73 -1.86
CA GLY A 162 -23.73 3.55 -0.73
C GLY A 162 -22.21 3.64 -0.68
N TYR A 163 -21.59 3.28 0.44
CA TYR A 163 -20.13 3.34 0.64
C TYR A 163 -19.39 2.08 0.18
N THR A 164 -20.04 1.24 -0.59
CA THR A 164 -19.47 0.04 -1.16
C THR A 164 -19.35 0.19 -2.66
N ILE A 165 -18.14 0.45 -3.15
CA ILE A 165 -17.85 0.51 -4.57
C ILE A 165 -17.06 -0.71 -5.02
N SER A 166 -17.24 -1.12 -6.27
CA SER A 166 -16.44 -2.20 -6.85
C SER A 166 -15.06 -1.69 -7.29
N LYS A 167 -14.13 -2.62 -7.44
CA LYS A 167 -12.80 -2.34 -8.00
C LYS A 167 -12.91 -1.76 -9.42
N GLU A 168 -13.84 -2.27 -10.22
CA GLU A 168 -14.09 -1.83 -11.59
C GLU A 168 -14.58 -0.38 -11.63
N GLN A 169 -15.43 0.00 -10.68
CA GLN A 169 -15.87 1.39 -10.52
C GLN A 169 -14.70 2.30 -10.15
N ALA A 170 -13.88 1.91 -9.19
CA ALA A 170 -12.69 2.68 -8.82
C ALA A 170 -11.72 2.86 -10.01
N ILE A 171 -11.47 1.79 -10.78
CA ILE A 171 -10.62 1.84 -11.98
C ILE A 171 -11.22 2.80 -13.03
N ARG A 172 -12.52 2.73 -13.28
CA ARG A 172 -13.20 3.62 -14.22
C ARG A 172 -13.05 5.10 -13.82
N ASP A 173 -13.27 5.42 -12.55
CA ASP A 173 -13.17 6.79 -12.04
C ASP A 173 -11.73 7.32 -12.16
N LEU A 174 -10.74 6.53 -11.75
CA LEU A 174 -9.33 6.89 -11.87
C LEU A 174 -8.88 7.03 -13.34
N THR A 175 -9.36 6.15 -14.22
CA THR A 175 -9.10 6.26 -15.66
C THR A 175 -9.65 7.56 -16.23
N LEU A 176 -10.88 7.92 -15.85
CA LEU A 176 -11.49 9.18 -16.27
C LEU A 176 -10.68 10.38 -15.75
N MET A 177 -10.25 10.38 -14.48
CA MET A 177 -9.39 11.42 -13.93
C MET A 177 -8.09 11.57 -14.73
N LYS A 178 -7.44 10.46 -15.10
CA LYS A 178 -6.23 10.50 -15.95
C LYS A 178 -6.51 11.06 -17.34
N GLN A 179 -7.64 10.73 -17.95
CA GLN A 179 -8.05 11.30 -19.25
C GLN A 179 -8.24 12.81 -19.19
N PHE A 180 -8.64 13.35 -18.03
CA PHE A 180 -8.76 14.78 -17.78
C PHE A 180 -7.50 15.40 -17.16
N ASN A 181 -6.36 14.71 -17.27
CA ASN A 181 -5.03 15.22 -16.88
C ASN A 181 -4.87 15.48 -15.37
N PHE A 182 -5.51 14.69 -14.53
CA PHE A 182 -5.22 14.64 -13.11
C PHE A 182 -3.94 13.81 -12.85
N ASN A 183 -3.15 14.25 -11.85
CA ASN A 183 -1.87 13.59 -11.51
C ASN A 183 -1.82 13.07 -10.07
#